data_a574fce43b080179891a41dc6b20cfae
#
_entry.id   a574fce43b080179891a41dc6b20cfae
#
_cell.length_a   1.000
_cell.length_b   1.000
_cell.length_c   1.000
_cell.angle_alpha   90.00
_cell.angle_beta   90.00
_cell.angle_gamma   90.00
#
_symmetry.space_group_name_H-M   'P 1'
#
loop_
_entity.id
_entity.type
_entity.pdbx_description
1 polymer ?
#
loop_
_entity_poly.entity_id
_entity_poly.type
_entity_poly.pdbx_seq_one_letter_code
_entity_poly.pdbx_strand_id
1 'polypeptide(L)'
;MPTPAAAAPTPATPVPAPVSAMPATGPIQLPVPQASPRAQVMQSVGLTDITVEYHSPAVRNRNVWGGLVPYDQVWRAGANENTIISFSTPVLLKQQLLPAGRYSYYVVPHQDRDWELVLNKVTTHWGNEGYDQRDDIIRVPVMPETAPFHENLTYWFSDIKPTGAHLNLTWEKRTLMLPIETEVHKQVMAGMEQVLQQHPNDWQLLAQAADYLVQNNIQPERALTYINESLKLQDAATNNWIKARLLAQQQDFGTAIVYARKAIKLGDKEDTAFKSQLPNMRIALTEWQAKAY
;
A
#
# COMPACT_ATOMS: atom_id res chain seq x y z
N MET A 1 -28.06 -23.22 -50.59
CA MET A 1 -26.68 -22.75 -50.30
C MET A 1 -26.43 -22.87 -48.81
N PRO A 2 -25.49 -23.72 -48.37
CA PRO A 2 -25.21 -23.89 -46.97
C PRO A 2 -24.28 -22.75 -46.46
N THR A 3 -24.62 -22.20 -45.28
CA THR A 3 -23.87 -21.18 -44.53
C THR A 3 -22.52 -21.74 -44.05
N PRO A 4 -21.41 -21.03 -44.20
CA PRO A 4 -20.14 -21.51 -43.67
C PRO A 4 -20.08 -21.44 -42.13
N ALA A 5 -19.64 -22.54 -41.54
CA ALA A 5 -19.42 -22.66 -40.07
C ALA A 5 -18.27 -21.75 -39.63
N ALA A 6 -18.49 -21.03 -38.52
CA ALA A 6 -17.47 -20.21 -37.88
C ALA A 6 -16.33 -21.08 -37.29
N ALA A 7 -15.10 -20.73 -37.64
CA ALA A 7 -13.90 -21.39 -37.14
C ALA A 7 -13.74 -21.12 -35.61
N ALA A 8 -13.44 -22.16 -34.85
CA ALA A 8 -13.15 -22.09 -33.44
C ALA A 8 -11.83 -21.31 -33.19
N PRO A 9 -11.71 -20.52 -32.09
CA PRO A 9 -10.49 -19.81 -31.78
C PRO A 9 -9.35 -20.77 -31.40
N THR A 10 -8.20 -20.57 -32.01
CA THR A 10 -6.95 -21.30 -31.75
C THR A 10 -6.50 -21.01 -30.32
N PRO A 11 -6.12 -22.02 -29.50
CA PRO A 11 -5.60 -21.78 -28.17
C PRO A 11 -4.27 -21.01 -28.23
N ALA A 12 -4.18 -19.93 -27.44
CA ALA A 12 -2.99 -19.12 -27.32
C ALA A 12 -1.85 -19.94 -26.70
N THR A 13 -0.69 -19.95 -27.37
CA THR A 13 0.54 -20.57 -26.87
C THR A 13 0.99 -19.84 -25.60
N PRO A 14 1.31 -20.53 -24.48
CA PRO A 14 1.79 -19.84 -23.29
C PRO A 14 3.15 -19.19 -23.58
N VAL A 15 3.24 -17.88 -23.34
CA VAL A 15 4.49 -17.13 -23.40
C VAL A 15 5.33 -17.57 -22.20
N PRO A 16 6.56 -18.08 -22.38
CA PRO A 16 7.43 -18.41 -21.26
C PRO A 16 7.79 -17.10 -20.52
N ALA A 17 7.60 -17.10 -19.20
CA ALA A 17 8.03 -16.01 -18.34
C ALA A 17 9.55 -15.79 -18.46
N PRO A 18 10.07 -14.55 -18.43
CA PRO A 18 11.49 -14.31 -18.48
C PRO A 18 12.17 -14.93 -17.25
N VAL A 19 12.99 -15.95 -17.46
CA VAL A 19 13.85 -16.51 -16.42
C VAL A 19 14.96 -15.49 -16.21
N SER A 20 14.89 -14.73 -15.12
CA SER A 20 15.98 -13.83 -14.71
C SER A 20 17.16 -14.70 -14.32
N ALA A 21 18.10 -14.89 -15.24
CA ALA A 21 19.35 -15.60 -14.99
C ALA A 21 20.23 -14.72 -14.10
N MET A 22 20.37 -15.10 -12.84
CA MET A 22 21.42 -14.58 -11.97
C MET A 22 22.79 -15.10 -12.46
N PRO A 23 23.87 -14.30 -12.44
CA PRO A 23 25.20 -14.78 -12.78
C PRO A 23 25.64 -15.82 -11.73
N ALA A 24 25.81 -17.06 -12.15
CA ALA A 24 26.31 -18.15 -11.30
C ALA A 24 27.82 -17.99 -11.10
N THR A 25 28.23 -17.42 -9.97
CA THR A 25 29.62 -17.42 -9.48
C THR A 25 29.80 -18.29 -8.23
N GLY A 26 29.06 -19.40 -8.15
CA GLY A 26 29.16 -20.39 -7.08
C GLY A 26 29.47 -21.78 -7.63
N PRO A 27 29.81 -22.76 -6.78
CA PRO A 27 30.03 -24.15 -7.21
C PRO A 27 28.73 -24.67 -7.86
N ILE A 28 28.91 -25.46 -8.95
CA ILE A 28 27.77 -26.06 -9.67
C ILE A 28 26.99 -26.95 -8.69
N GLN A 29 25.74 -26.60 -8.42
CA GLN A 29 24.83 -27.36 -7.56
C GLN A 29 23.77 -28.05 -8.40
N LEU A 30 23.38 -29.25 -7.99
CA LEU A 30 22.24 -29.94 -8.59
C LEU A 30 20.95 -29.17 -8.29
N PRO A 31 20.02 -29.08 -9.25
CA PRO A 31 18.73 -28.39 -9.06
C PRO A 31 17.78 -29.28 -8.23
N VAL A 32 18.02 -29.33 -6.93
CA VAL A 32 17.18 -30.07 -5.97
C VAL A 32 16.31 -29.09 -5.18
N PRO A 33 15.07 -29.48 -4.78
CA PRO A 33 14.23 -28.66 -3.93
C PRO A 33 14.93 -28.31 -2.61
N GLN A 34 14.92 -27.04 -2.25
CA GLN A 34 15.48 -26.58 -0.97
C GLN A 34 14.54 -26.91 0.19
N ALA A 35 15.13 -27.26 1.34
CA ALA A 35 14.38 -27.59 2.57
C ALA A 35 13.60 -26.38 3.13
N SER A 36 14.03 -25.16 2.79
CA SER A 36 13.34 -23.90 3.06
C SER A 36 13.13 -23.20 1.71
N PRO A 37 11.96 -23.38 1.08
CA PRO A 37 11.72 -22.80 -0.25
C PRO A 37 11.71 -21.27 -0.21
N ARG A 38 12.15 -20.66 -1.33
CA ARG A 38 12.04 -19.21 -1.51
C ARG A 38 10.56 -18.83 -1.63
N ALA A 39 10.19 -17.76 -0.99
CA ALA A 39 8.88 -17.14 -1.04
C ALA A 39 9.00 -15.62 -1.19
N GLN A 40 7.94 -15.03 -1.68
CA GLN A 40 7.80 -13.58 -1.81
C GLN A 40 6.38 -13.18 -1.53
N VAL A 41 6.20 -12.09 -0.80
CA VAL A 41 4.90 -11.41 -0.65
C VAL A 41 5.07 -9.95 -1.04
N MET A 42 4.08 -9.41 -1.74
CA MET A 42 4.06 -8.00 -2.17
C MET A 42 2.69 -7.42 -1.88
N GLN A 43 2.67 -6.18 -1.40
CA GLN A 43 1.46 -5.40 -1.15
C GLN A 43 1.67 -3.96 -1.58
N SER A 44 0.77 -3.43 -2.41
CA SER A 44 0.67 -2.00 -2.68
C SER A 44 -0.14 -1.32 -1.57
N VAL A 45 0.43 -0.28 -0.96
CA VAL A 45 -0.17 0.52 0.11
C VAL A 45 -0.15 1.98 -0.32
N GLY A 46 -1.31 2.53 -0.70
CA GLY A 46 -1.37 3.82 -1.40
C GLY A 46 -0.60 3.78 -2.71
N LEU A 47 0.45 4.59 -2.83
CA LEU A 47 1.37 4.63 -3.98
C LEU A 47 2.71 3.92 -3.70
N THR A 48 2.79 3.14 -2.63
CA THR A 48 4.01 2.45 -2.19
C THR A 48 3.85 0.95 -2.40
N ASP A 49 4.77 0.34 -3.13
CA ASP A 49 4.90 -1.11 -3.21
C ASP A 49 5.86 -1.59 -2.12
N ILE A 50 5.41 -2.55 -1.32
CA ILE A 50 6.17 -3.18 -0.24
C ILE A 50 6.35 -4.65 -0.61
N THR A 51 7.59 -5.11 -0.73
CA THR A 51 7.91 -6.49 -1.09
C THR A 51 8.81 -7.11 -0.02
N VAL A 52 8.49 -8.34 0.39
CA VAL A 52 9.36 -9.15 1.26
C VAL A 52 9.75 -10.43 0.52
N GLU A 53 11.06 -10.61 0.33
CA GLU A 53 11.66 -11.83 -0.23
C GLU A 53 12.32 -12.61 0.89
N TYR A 54 12.00 -13.89 1.03
CA TYR A 54 12.50 -14.70 2.14
C TYR A 54 12.57 -16.19 1.78
N HIS A 55 13.21 -16.98 2.64
CA HIS A 55 13.12 -18.44 2.62
C HIS A 55 12.31 -18.91 3.81
N SER A 56 11.36 -19.80 3.57
CA SER A 56 10.36 -20.27 4.52
C SER A 56 10.79 -21.58 5.21
N PRO A 57 11.43 -21.53 6.40
CA PRO A 57 11.75 -22.75 7.15
C PRO A 57 10.50 -23.35 7.77
N ALA A 58 10.50 -24.69 7.91
CA ALA A 58 9.49 -25.45 8.65
C ALA A 58 9.96 -25.73 10.08
N VAL A 59 9.04 -25.87 11.03
CA VAL A 59 9.33 -26.23 12.44
C VAL A 59 9.92 -27.62 12.55
N ARG A 60 9.34 -28.61 11.89
CA ARG A 60 9.79 -30.02 11.88
C ARG A 60 10.02 -30.59 13.29
N ASN A 61 9.06 -30.37 14.18
CA ASN A 61 9.10 -30.81 15.60
C ASN A 61 10.34 -30.31 16.38
N ARG A 62 11.01 -29.23 15.93
CA ARG A 62 12.15 -28.64 16.65
C ARG A 62 11.67 -27.59 17.64
N ASN A 63 12.44 -27.39 18.71
CA ASN A 63 12.30 -26.20 19.54
C ASN A 63 12.83 -24.98 18.72
N VAL A 64 11.94 -24.05 18.35
CA VAL A 64 12.29 -22.90 17.53
C VAL A 64 12.94 -21.83 18.40
N TRP A 65 12.18 -21.26 19.33
CA TRP A 65 12.61 -20.11 20.11
C TRP A 65 13.48 -20.52 21.29
N GLY A 66 14.69 -19.98 21.36
CA GLY A 66 15.72 -20.37 22.29
C GLY A 66 16.50 -21.65 21.91
N GLY A 67 16.07 -22.32 20.82
CA GLY A 67 16.72 -23.50 20.25
C GLY A 67 17.29 -23.22 18.86
N LEU A 68 16.49 -23.46 17.81
CA LEU A 68 16.87 -23.21 16.43
C LEU A 68 17.19 -21.71 16.17
N VAL A 69 16.45 -20.83 16.81
CA VAL A 69 16.66 -19.38 16.85
C VAL A 69 17.05 -19.00 18.29
N PRO A 70 18.34 -18.80 18.60
CA PRO A 70 18.77 -18.43 19.93
C PRO A 70 18.23 -17.07 20.36
N TYR A 71 17.94 -16.91 21.66
CA TYR A 71 17.63 -15.60 22.22
C TYR A 71 18.87 -14.68 22.26
N ASP A 72 18.63 -13.39 22.24
CA ASP A 72 19.65 -12.34 22.34
C ASP A 72 20.68 -12.36 21.19
N GLN A 73 20.34 -13.03 20.08
CA GLN A 73 21.15 -13.06 18.87
C GLN A 73 20.37 -12.59 17.66
N VAL A 74 21.07 -11.91 16.75
CA VAL A 74 20.47 -11.47 15.49
C VAL A 74 20.11 -12.69 14.63
N TRP A 75 18.90 -12.71 14.10
CA TRP A 75 18.39 -13.75 13.23
C TRP A 75 17.85 -13.12 11.93
N ARG A 76 18.22 -13.67 10.79
CA ARG A 76 17.81 -13.21 9.45
C ARG A 76 16.31 -13.33 9.17
N ALA A 77 15.50 -13.65 10.17
CA ALA A 77 14.05 -13.76 10.10
C ALA A 77 13.54 -14.64 8.93
N GLY A 78 14.26 -15.73 8.70
CA GLY A 78 14.05 -16.69 7.61
C GLY A 78 15.11 -17.78 7.63
N ALA A 79 15.46 -18.29 6.45
CA ALA A 79 16.50 -19.30 6.24
C ALA A 79 17.34 -18.96 4.99
N ASN A 80 18.47 -19.66 4.78
CA ASN A 80 19.38 -19.49 3.66
C ASN A 80 19.89 -18.03 3.54
N GLU A 81 19.63 -17.36 2.41
CA GLU A 81 19.96 -15.97 2.18
C GLU A 81 19.17 -15.04 3.12
N ASN A 82 19.60 -13.79 3.19
CA ASN A 82 18.89 -12.77 3.98
C ASN A 82 17.45 -12.60 3.53
N THR A 83 16.56 -12.40 4.48
CA THR A 83 15.24 -11.85 4.21
C THR A 83 15.40 -10.39 3.82
N ILE A 84 14.83 -10.00 2.69
CA ILE A 84 14.91 -8.66 2.14
C ILE A 84 13.53 -8.03 2.12
N ILE A 85 13.42 -6.83 2.70
CA ILE A 85 12.26 -5.96 2.53
C ILE A 85 12.61 -4.82 1.59
N SER A 86 11.69 -4.48 0.69
CA SER A 86 11.86 -3.40 -0.30
C SER A 86 10.68 -2.46 -0.25
N PHE A 87 10.96 -1.15 -0.38
CA PHE A 87 9.96 -0.09 -0.44
C PHE A 87 10.20 0.74 -1.70
N SER A 88 9.15 0.93 -2.53
CA SER A 88 9.25 1.73 -3.76
C SER A 88 9.30 3.23 -3.49
N THR A 89 8.82 3.68 -2.34
CA THR A 89 8.85 5.09 -1.88
C THR A 89 9.20 5.12 -0.39
N PRO A 90 9.54 6.29 0.20
CA PRO A 90 9.79 6.41 1.63
C PRO A 90 8.58 5.98 2.47
N VAL A 91 8.85 5.34 3.61
CA VAL A 91 7.84 4.90 4.59
C VAL A 91 8.20 5.35 6.00
N LEU A 92 7.22 5.32 6.90
CA LEU A 92 7.43 5.54 8.32
C LEU A 92 7.27 4.21 9.08
N LEU A 93 8.29 3.86 9.86
CA LEU A 93 8.26 2.73 10.78
C LEU A 93 8.35 3.28 12.21
N LYS A 94 7.27 3.15 12.98
CA LYS A 94 7.20 3.74 14.34
C LYS A 94 7.68 5.21 14.35
N GLN A 95 7.18 6.02 13.43
CA GLN A 95 7.48 7.45 13.25
C GLN A 95 8.94 7.76 12.79
N GLN A 96 9.75 6.76 12.48
CA GLN A 96 11.06 6.96 11.88
C GLN A 96 10.95 6.86 10.37
N LEU A 97 11.40 7.91 9.66
CA LEU A 97 11.40 7.95 8.20
C LEU A 97 12.49 7.04 7.64
N LEU A 98 12.07 6.10 6.82
CA LEU A 98 12.95 5.19 6.09
C LEU A 98 12.87 5.53 4.59
N PRO A 99 14.00 5.83 3.93
CA PRO A 99 14.04 6.06 2.48
C PRO A 99 13.55 4.87 1.67
N ALA A 100 13.11 5.12 0.43
CA ALA A 100 12.90 4.05 -0.55
C ALA A 100 14.19 3.23 -0.72
N GLY A 101 14.06 1.92 -0.87
CA GLY A 101 15.23 1.05 -1.02
C GLY A 101 14.97 -0.40 -0.62
N ARG A 102 16.06 -1.15 -0.54
CA ARG A 102 16.09 -2.56 -0.15
C ARG A 102 16.91 -2.67 1.14
N TYR A 103 16.40 -3.45 2.10
CA TYR A 103 17.00 -3.62 3.41
C TYR A 103 16.98 -5.08 3.81
N SER A 104 18.05 -5.56 4.45
CA SER A 104 18.01 -6.85 5.14
C SER A 104 17.13 -6.73 6.38
N TYR A 105 16.22 -7.68 6.54
CA TYR A 105 15.27 -7.74 7.64
C TYR A 105 15.77 -8.76 8.67
N TYR A 106 16.11 -8.29 9.84
CA TYR A 106 16.53 -9.12 10.96
C TYR A 106 15.59 -8.98 12.15
N VAL A 107 15.60 -9.97 13.00
CA VAL A 107 14.94 -9.97 14.31
C VAL A 107 15.93 -10.42 15.37
N VAL A 108 15.91 -9.77 16.54
CA VAL A 108 16.60 -10.24 17.74
C VAL A 108 15.53 -10.69 18.74
N PRO A 109 15.30 -12.01 18.89
CA PRO A 109 14.36 -12.51 19.86
C PRO A 109 14.91 -12.37 21.28
N HIS A 110 14.04 -12.05 22.24
CA HIS A 110 14.37 -12.00 23.65
C HIS A 110 13.41 -12.89 24.43
N GLN A 111 13.87 -13.42 25.57
CA GLN A 111 13.05 -14.32 26.38
C GLN A 111 11.99 -13.56 27.18
N ASP A 112 12.39 -12.46 27.82
CA ASP A 112 11.61 -11.79 28.87
C ASP A 112 11.29 -10.31 28.57
N ARG A 113 11.46 -9.88 27.31
CA ARG A 113 11.17 -8.52 26.87
C ARG A 113 10.72 -8.50 25.41
N ASP A 114 10.31 -7.34 24.93
CA ASP A 114 10.05 -7.11 23.50
C ASP A 114 11.25 -7.53 22.65
N TRP A 115 10.96 -8.13 21.51
CA TRP A 115 11.96 -8.46 20.50
C TRP A 115 12.36 -7.19 19.74
N GLU A 116 13.47 -7.24 19.05
CA GLU A 116 13.90 -6.12 18.21
C GLU A 116 13.81 -6.50 16.74
N LEU A 117 13.13 -5.65 15.96
CA LEU A 117 13.16 -5.72 14.51
C LEU A 117 14.23 -4.75 14.01
N VAL A 118 15.06 -5.23 13.10
CA VAL A 118 16.22 -4.48 12.58
C VAL A 118 16.16 -4.45 11.06
N LEU A 119 16.30 -3.26 10.48
CA LEU A 119 16.56 -3.09 9.06
C LEU A 119 17.97 -2.60 8.85
N ASN A 120 18.74 -3.36 8.09
CA ASN A 120 20.14 -3.13 7.80
C ASN A 120 20.35 -2.80 6.33
N LYS A 121 21.24 -1.85 6.01
CA LYS A 121 21.49 -1.39 4.63
C LYS A 121 22.23 -2.39 3.76
N VAL A 122 22.97 -3.35 4.36
CA VAL A 122 23.72 -4.36 3.62
C VAL A 122 22.82 -5.55 3.31
N THR A 123 22.58 -5.82 2.03
CA THR A 123 21.61 -6.82 1.55
C THR A 123 22.26 -8.06 0.93
N THR A 124 23.60 -8.16 0.98
CA THR A 124 24.37 -9.19 0.29
C THR A 124 24.94 -10.27 1.22
N HIS A 125 24.60 -10.21 2.51
CA HIS A 125 25.06 -11.20 3.47
C HIS A 125 24.37 -12.55 3.29
N TRP A 126 25.06 -13.61 3.68
CA TRP A 126 24.49 -14.94 3.83
C TRP A 126 24.12 -15.19 5.29
N GLY A 127 22.83 -15.18 5.58
CA GLY A 127 22.38 -15.38 6.96
C GLY A 127 22.80 -14.25 7.89
N ASN A 128 23.40 -14.60 9.02
CA ASN A 128 23.93 -13.65 9.99
C ASN A 128 25.43 -13.36 9.79
N GLU A 129 26.05 -14.05 8.84
CA GLU A 129 27.48 -13.86 8.56
C GLU A 129 27.72 -12.45 8.00
N GLY A 130 28.67 -11.75 8.60
CA GLY A 130 28.99 -10.38 8.22
C GLY A 130 28.02 -9.30 8.73
N TYR A 131 26.98 -9.66 9.53
CA TYR A 131 26.14 -8.65 10.15
C TYR A 131 26.97 -7.70 11.02
N ASP A 132 26.76 -6.40 10.80
CA ASP A 132 27.35 -5.34 11.61
C ASP A 132 26.24 -4.37 12.03
N GLN A 133 26.11 -4.16 13.33
CA GLN A 133 25.11 -3.25 13.91
C GLN A 133 25.31 -1.79 13.47
N ARG A 134 26.53 -1.41 13.06
CA ARG A 134 26.82 -0.07 12.54
C ARG A 134 26.13 0.23 11.21
N ASP A 135 25.66 -0.82 10.53
CA ASP A 135 24.95 -0.73 9.26
C ASP A 135 23.40 -0.77 9.44
N ASP A 136 22.93 -0.82 10.70
CA ASP A 136 21.50 -0.74 11.00
C ASP A 136 20.98 0.66 10.70
N ILE A 137 19.90 0.72 9.94
CA ILE A 137 19.17 1.97 9.64
C ILE A 137 18.07 2.19 10.66
N ILE A 138 17.38 1.13 11.04
CA ILE A 138 16.29 1.14 12.02
C ILE A 138 16.43 -0.07 12.93
N ARG A 139 16.22 0.16 14.22
CA ARG A 139 16.04 -0.88 15.23
C ARG A 139 14.85 -0.48 16.12
N VAL A 140 13.79 -1.26 16.06
CA VAL A 140 12.53 -0.95 16.76
C VAL A 140 12.06 -2.14 17.60
N PRO A 141 11.53 -1.89 18.83
CA PRO A 141 10.94 -2.96 19.62
C PRO A 141 9.64 -3.44 19.00
N VAL A 142 9.44 -4.75 18.99
CA VAL A 142 8.22 -5.43 18.54
C VAL A 142 7.82 -6.48 19.56
N MET A 143 6.57 -6.45 19.99
CA MET A 143 6.05 -7.44 20.93
C MET A 143 5.66 -8.72 20.20
N PRO A 144 6.23 -9.89 20.56
CA PRO A 144 5.81 -11.16 19.97
C PRO A 144 4.45 -11.58 20.54
N GLU A 145 3.45 -11.67 19.68
CA GLU A 145 2.11 -12.14 20.06
C GLU A 145 1.98 -13.65 19.91
N THR A 146 1.13 -14.26 20.74
CA THR A 146 0.79 -15.66 20.61
C THR A 146 -0.13 -15.86 19.41
N ALA A 147 0.18 -16.86 18.58
CA ALA A 147 -0.59 -17.22 17.40
C ALA A 147 -0.94 -18.71 17.40
N PRO A 148 -1.94 -19.14 16.60
CA PRO A 148 -2.09 -20.55 16.26
C PRO A 148 -0.79 -21.11 15.67
N PHE A 149 -0.59 -22.44 15.81
CA PHE A 149 0.62 -23.07 15.30
C PHE A 149 0.73 -22.97 13.77
N HIS A 150 1.87 -22.46 13.30
CA HIS A 150 2.27 -22.36 11.90
C HIS A 150 3.53 -23.19 11.66
N GLU A 151 3.42 -24.24 10.88
CA GLU A 151 4.54 -25.13 10.54
C GLU A 151 5.62 -24.38 9.75
N ASN A 152 5.22 -23.56 8.75
CA ASN A 152 6.13 -22.82 7.91
C ASN A 152 6.15 -21.33 8.28
N LEU A 153 7.34 -20.74 8.34
CA LEU A 153 7.48 -19.30 8.49
C LEU A 153 6.82 -18.58 7.31
N THR A 154 5.95 -17.62 7.61
CA THR A 154 5.15 -16.91 6.62
C THR A 154 5.13 -15.43 6.90
N TYR A 155 5.36 -14.61 5.86
CA TYR A 155 5.06 -13.18 5.86
C TYR A 155 3.72 -12.93 5.19
N TRP A 156 2.94 -11.99 5.73
CA TRP A 156 1.65 -11.59 5.19
C TRP A 156 1.26 -10.19 5.64
N PHE A 157 0.33 -9.53 4.92
CA PHE A 157 -0.13 -8.19 5.25
C PHE A 157 -1.53 -8.22 5.83
N SER A 158 -1.79 -7.31 6.79
CA SER A 158 -3.10 -7.07 7.40
C SER A 158 -3.34 -5.57 7.58
N ASP A 159 -4.57 -5.19 7.95
CA ASP A 159 -5.00 -3.80 8.18
C ASP A 159 -4.58 -2.84 7.05
N ILE A 160 -4.78 -3.28 5.81
CA ILE A 160 -4.35 -2.57 4.61
C ILE A 160 -5.25 -1.37 4.38
N LYS A 161 -4.64 -0.16 4.40
CA LYS A 161 -5.26 1.14 4.16
C LYS A 161 -4.41 1.92 3.15
N PRO A 162 -4.95 2.97 2.51
CA PRO A 162 -4.13 3.82 1.64
C PRO A 162 -2.91 4.44 2.34
N THR A 163 -3.02 4.67 3.64
CA THR A 163 -1.99 5.33 4.47
C THR A 163 -1.07 4.38 5.21
N GLY A 164 -1.28 3.07 5.14
CA GLY A 164 -0.46 2.10 5.86
C GLY A 164 -0.99 0.67 5.81
N ALA A 165 -0.18 -0.26 6.29
CA ALA A 165 -0.52 -1.66 6.48
C ALA A 165 0.32 -2.26 7.61
N HIS A 166 -0.07 -3.43 8.11
CA HIS A 166 0.77 -4.19 9.02
C HIS A 166 1.46 -5.33 8.25
N LEU A 167 2.78 -5.40 8.32
CA LEU A 167 3.54 -6.58 7.89
C LEU A 167 3.65 -7.53 9.08
N ASN A 168 3.20 -8.76 8.88
CA ASN A 168 3.23 -9.81 9.89
C ASN A 168 4.24 -10.89 9.48
N LEU A 169 5.04 -11.36 10.44
CA LEU A 169 5.85 -12.57 10.37
C LEU A 169 5.27 -13.56 11.36
N THR A 170 4.81 -14.70 10.87
CA THR A 170 4.22 -15.78 11.72
C THR A 170 5.00 -17.07 11.56
N TRP A 171 5.40 -17.66 12.68
CA TRP A 171 6.07 -18.97 12.72
C TRP A 171 5.91 -19.64 14.08
N GLU A 172 5.79 -20.96 14.09
CA GLU A 172 5.52 -21.78 15.27
C GLU A 172 4.25 -21.26 15.96
N LYS A 173 4.32 -20.64 17.13
CA LYS A 173 3.19 -20.03 17.85
C LYS A 173 3.39 -18.54 18.11
N ARG A 174 4.18 -17.86 17.30
CA ARG A 174 4.48 -16.44 17.44
C ARG A 174 4.16 -15.66 16.16
N THR A 175 3.62 -14.48 16.34
CA THR A 175 3.49 -13.47 15.28
C THR A 175 4.17 -12.20 15.73
N LEU A 176 4.96 -11.61 14.83
CA LEU A 176 5.51 -10.28 14.98
C LEU A 176 4.77 -9.37 14.01
N MET A 177 4.28 -8.23 14.49
CA MET A 177 3.58 -7.25 13.67
C MET A 177 4.41 -5.97 13.59
N LEU A 178 4.71 -5.54 12.38
CA LEU A 178 5.35 -4.26 12.06
C LEU A 178 4.35 -3.34 11.38
N PRO A 179 3.86 -2.28 12.04
CA PRO A 179 3.11 -1.22 11.38
C PRO A 179 4.00 -0.46 10.41
N ILE A 180 3.53 -0.28 9.18
CA ILE A 180 4.18 0.49 8.12
C ILE A 180 3.21 1.58 7.69
N GLU A 181 3.63 2.83 7.78
CA GLU A 181 2.84 3.98 7.34
C GLU A 181 3.46 4.58 6.07
N THR A 182 2.61 5.10 5.19
CA THR A 182 3.04 5.76 3.95
C THR A 182 2.66 7.23 3.97
N GLU A 183 3.48 8.08 3.38
CA GLU A 183 3.16 9.50 3.19
C GLU A 183 2.33 9.70 1.91
N VAL A 184 1.26 8.91 1.72
CA VAL A 184 0.48 8.88 0.48
C VAL A 184 -0.05 10.27 0.09
N HIS A 185 -0.54 11.06 1.03
CA HIS A 185 -1.06 12.40 0.72
C HIS A 185 0.02 13.32 0.19
N LYS A 186 1.23 13.27 0.74
CA LYS A 186 2.37 14.04 0.26
C LYS A 186 2.79 13.64 -1.15
N GLN A 187 2.81 12.33 -1.42
CA GLN A 187 3.12 11.78 -2.75
C GLN A 187 2.08 12.19 -3.80
N VAL A 188 0.78 12.03 -3.47
CA VAL A 188 -0.32 12.43 -4.33
C VAL A 188 -0.27 13.93 -4.62
N MET A 189 -0.03 14.76 -3.60
CA MET A 189 0.08 16.21 -3.77
C MET A 189 1.21 16.62 -4.71
N ALA A 190 2.38 15.99 -4.57
CA ALA A 190 3.51 16.25 -5.48
C ALA A 190 3.20 15.85 -6.93
N GLY A 191 2.56 14.67 -7.13
CA GLY A 191 2.10 14.23 -8.44
C GLY A 191 1.05 15.14 -9.05
N MET A 192 0.06 15.58 -8.25
CA MET A 192 -0.96 16.54 -8.69
C MET A 192 -0.35 17.85 -9.17
N GLU A 193 0.58 18.41 -8.40
CA GLU A 193 1.25 19.66 -8.79
C GLU A 193 1.93 19.54 -10.14
N GLN A 194 2.66 18.45 -10.36
CA GLN A 194 3.34 18.21 -11.63
C GLN A 194 2.35 18.10 -12.79
N VAL A 195 1.25 17.35 -12.64
CA VAL A 195 0.26 17.16 -13.70
C VAL A 195 -0.50 18.46 -13.99
N LEU A 196 -0.93 19.20 -12.97
CA LEU A 196 -1.66 20.44 -13.14
C LEU A 196 -0.79 21.54 -13.75
N GLN A 197 0.52 21.57 -13.49
CA GLN A 197 1.45 22.49 -14.17
C GLN A 197 1.55 22.22 -15.67
N GLN A 198 1.46 20.94 -16.08
CA GLN A 198 1.49 20.55 -17.50
C GLN A 198 0.15 20.77 -18.21
N HIS A 199 -0.97 20.73 -17.45
CA HIS A 199 -2.34 20.82 -17.95
C HIS A 199 -3.17 21.84 -17.18
N PRO A 200 -2.79 23.15 -17.17
CA PRO A 200 -3.40 24.15 -16.28
C PRO A 200 -4.86 24.49 -16.61
N ASN A 201 -5.31 24.21 -17.83
CA ASN A 201 -6.66 24.50 -18.31
C ASN A 201 -7.55 23.25 -18.43
N ASP A 202 -7.17 22.14 -17.82
CA ASP A 202 -7.99 20.94 -17.79
C ASP A 202 -8.90 20.96 -16.55
N TRP A 203 -10.18 21.28 -16.79
CA TRP A 203 -11.16 21.36 -15.70
C TRP A 203 -11.39 20.04 -14.98
N GLN A 204 -11.22 18.89 -15.67
CA GLN A 204 -11.41 17.56 -15.10
C GLN A 204 -10.28 17.23 -14.13
N LEU A 205 -9.04 17.52 -14.49
CA LEU A 205 -7.88 17.35 -13.59
C LEU A 205 -7.98 18.25 -12.35
N LEU A 206 -8.40 19.49 -12.53
CA LEU A 206 -8.67 20.41 -11.40
C LEU A 206 -9.78 19.88 -10.49
N ALA A 207 -10.88 19.36 -11.08
CA ALA A 207 -11.96 18.75 -10.31
C ALA A 207 -11.50 17.51 -9.56
N GLN A 208 -10.73 16.61 -10.19
CA GLN A 208 -10.16 15.42 -9.55
C GLN A 208 -9.21 15.78 -8.39
N ALA A 209 -8.37 16.79 -8.57
CA ALA A 209 -7.50 17.28 -7.52
C ALA A 209 -8.30 17.81 -6.32
N ALA A 210 -9.33 18.63 -6.57
CA ALA A 210 -10.23 19.12 -5.53
C ALA A 210 -10.98 17.95 -4.83
N ASP A 211 -11.44 16.97 -5.60
CA ASP A 211 -12.18 15.82 -5.08
C ASP A 211 -11.33 14.98 -4.11
N TYR A 212 -10.07 14.73 -4.48
CA TYR A 212 -9.13 14.04 -3.60
C TYR A 212 -8.95 14.76 -2.25
N LEU A 213 -8.79 16.08 -2.28
CA LEU A 213 -8.63 16.89 -1.07
C LEU A 213 -9.89 16.86 -0.19
N VAL A 214 -11.07 16.95 -0.83
CA VAL A 214 -12.37 16.89 -0.15
C VAL A 214 -12.61 15.51 0.45
N GLN A 215 -12.36 14.43 -0.29
CA GLN A 215 -12.56 13.06 0.20
C GLN A 215 -11.69 12.73 1.41
N ASN A 216 -10.48 13.26 1.46
CA ASN A 216 -9.53 13.02 2.55
C ASN A 216 -9.56 14.10 3.63
N ASN A 217 -10.42 15.11 3.50
CA ASN A 217 -10.55 16.23 4.44
C ASN A 217 -9.22 16.94 4.73
N ILE A 218 -8.43 17.22 3.68
CA ILE A 218 -7.13 17.87 3.76
C ILE A 218 -7.10 19.13 2.88
N GLN A 219 -6.37 20.15 3.30
CA GLN A 219 -6.12 21.41 2.57
C GLN A 219 -7.38 22.04 1.93
N PRO A 220 -8.45 22.34 2.71
CA PRO A 220 -9.73 22.81 2.18
C PRO A 220 -9.64 24.09 1.35
N GLU A 221 -8.72 25.01 1.67
CA GLU A 221 -8.50 26.25 0.91
C GLU A 221 -7.96 25.95 -0.50
N ARG A 222 -7.09 24.95 -0.60
CA ARG A 222 -6.55 24.51 -1.88
C ARG A 222 -7.60 23.77 -2.71
N ALA A 223 -8.42 22.94 -2.06
CA ALA A 223 -9.58 22.32 -2.69
C ALA A 223 -10.55 23.37 -3.25
N LEU A 224 -10.79 24.45 -2.49
CA LEU A 224 -11.64 25.56 -2.92
C LEU A 224 -11.04 26.29 -4.14
N THR A 225 -9.74 26.50 -4.17
CA THR A 225 -9.04 27.12 -5.30
C THR A 225 -9.22 26.26 -6.55
N TYR A 226 -8.87 24.97 -6.50
CA TYR A 226 -8.98 24.06 -7.64
C TYR A 226 -10.40 23.92 -8.17
N ILE A 227 -11.39 23.80 -7.28
CA ILE A 227 -12.79 23.63 -7.72
C ILE A 227 -13.37 24.92 -8.30
N ASN A 228 -12.93 26.09 -7.84
CA ASN A 228 -13.34 27.36 -8.42
C ASN A 228 -12.74 27.56 -9.81
N GLU A 229 -11.49 27.19 -10.02
CA GLU A 229 -10.84 27.23 -11.34
C GLU A 229 -11.50 26.24 -12.31
N SER A 230 -11.79 25.00 -11.86
CA SER A 230 -12.52 24.03 -12.65
C SER A 230 -13.90 24.57 -13.10
N LEU A 231 -14.65 25.19 -12.20
CA LEU A 231 -15.97 25.78 -12.49
C LEU A 231 -15.93 26.98 -13.44
N LYS A 232 -14.82 27.74 -13.46
CA LYS A 232 -14.63 28.83 -14.45
C LYS A 232 -14.43 28.28 -15.86
N LEU A 233 -13.74 27.14 -16.00
CA LEU A 233 -13.47 26.50 -17.28
C LEU A 233 -14.70 25.76 -17.81
N GLN A 234 -15.39 25.02 -16.95
CA GLN A 234 -16.53 24.21 -17.30
C GLN A 234 -17.50 24.12 -16.12
N ASP A 235 -18.76 24.47 -16.35
CA ASP A 235 -19.84 24.31 -15.38
C ASP A 235 -20.50 22.93 -15.55
N ALA A 236 -20.00 21.93 -14.84
CA ALA A 236 -20.42 20.52 -14.92
C ALA A 236 -21.07 20.04 -13.61
N ALA A 237 -21.82 18.93 -13.67
CA ALA A 237 -22.43 18.32 -12.50
C ALA A 237 -21.39 17.90 -11.45
N THR A 238 -20.31 17.28 -11.90
CA THR A 238 -19.25 16.74 -11.02
C THR A 238 -18.59 17.85 -10.18
N ASN A 239 -18.15 18.94 -10.81
CA ASN A 239 -17.45 20.00 -10.07
C ASN A 239 -18.39 20.80 -9.15
N ASN A 240 -19.65 21.00 -9.52
CA ASN A 240 -20.66 21.55 -8.62
C ASN A 240 -20.87 20.65 -7.39
N TRP A 241 -20.93 19.31 -7.56
CA TRP A 241 -21.06 18.38 -6.48
C TRP A 241 -19.87 18.37 -5.53
N ILE A 242 -18.64 18.40 -6.08
CA ILE A 242 -17.43 18.48 -5.27
C ILE A 242 -17.43 19.76 -4.43
N LYS A 243 -17.79 20.91 -5.03
CA LYS A 243 -17.89 22.16 -4.30
C LYS A 243 -18.97 22.14 -3.22
N ALA A 244 -20.12 21.52 -3.48
CA ALA A 244 -21.17 21.35 -2.47
C ALA A 244 -20.67 20.57 -1.25
N ARG A 245 -19.93 19.46 -1.47
CA ARG A 245 -19.37 18.66 -0.38
C ARG A 245 -18.31 19.43 0.42
N LEU A 246 -17.43 20.19 -0.25
CA LEU A 246 -16.45 21.01 0.42
C LEU A 246 -17.09 22.05 1.34
N LEU A 247 -18.11 22.78 0.85
CA LEU A 247 -18.81 23.78 1.63
C LEU A 247 -19.58 23.17 2.80
N ALA A 248 -20.18 22.01 2.60
CA ALA A 248 -20.86 21.28 3.68
C ALA A 248 -19.88 20.83 4.79
N GLN A 249 -18.66 20.40 4.43
CA GLN A 249 -17.59 20.12 5.40
C GLN A 249 -17.18 21.36 6.21
N GLN A 250 -17.24 22.54 5.58
CA GLN A 250 -16.99 23.84 6.22
C GLN A 250 -18.21 24.38 6.97
N GLN A 251 -19.31 23.61 7.04
CA GLN A 251 -20.58 23.96 7.67
C GLN A 251 -21.33 25.13 6.98
N ASP A 252 -20.91 25.54 5.80
CA ASP A 252 -21.68 26.48 4.95
C ASP A 252 -22.77 25.72 4.18
N PHE A 253 -23.77 25.24 4.93
CA PHE A 253 -24.87 24.45 4.37
C PHE A 253 -25.72 25.28 3.40
N GLY A 254 -25.88 26.59 3.62
CA GLY A 254 -26.64 27.46 2.74
C GLY A 254 -26.09 27.46 1.31
N THR A 255 -24.80 27.71 1.17
CA THR A 255 -24.13 27.71 -0.15
C THR A 255 -23.98 26.30 -0.70
N ALA A 256 -23.72 25.29 0.15
CA ALA A 256 -23.64 23.87 -0.24
C ALA A 256 -24.92 23.40 -0.93
N ILE A 257 -26.09 23.75 -0.39
CA ILE A 257 -27.39 23.43 -0.96
C ILE A 257 -27.58 23.98 -2.38
N VAL A 258 -27.09 25.20 -2.64
CA VAL A 258 -27.18 25.83 -3.97
C VAL A 258 -26.42 25.01 -5.00
N TYR A 259 -25.15 24.66 -4.69
CA TYR A 259 -24.30 23.85 -5.59
C TYR A 259 -24.82 22.42 -5.73
N ALA A 260 -25.35 21.80 -4.67
CA ALA A 260 -25.92 20.47 -4.72
C ALA A 260 -27.14 20.40 -5.64
N ARG A 261 -28.06 21.36 -5.54
CA ARG A 261 -29.23 21.45 -6.44
C ARG A 261 -28.82 21.61 -7.89
N LYS A 262 -27.80 22.43 -8.14
CA LYS A 262 -27.24 22.64 -9.48
C LYS A 262 -26.61 21.36 -10.02
N ALA A 263 -25.81 20.65 -9.21
CA ALA A 263 -25.22 19.36 -9.57
C ALA A 263 -26.26 18.33 -9.95
N ILE A 264 -27.32 18.19 -9.15
CA ILE A 264 -28.43 17.26 -9.41
C ILE A 264 -29.15 17.61 -10.72
N LYS A 265 -29.45 18.90 -10.96
CA LYS A 265 -30.07 19.35 -12.20
C LYS A 265 -29.24 19.08 -13.45
N LEU A 266 -27.94 19.31 -13.37
CA LEU A 266 -27.01 19.01 -14.47
C LEU A 266 -26.83 17.51 -14.65
N GLY A 267 -26.80 16.76 -13.54
CA GLY A 267 -26.58 15.31 -13.52
C GLY A 267 -27.64 14.49 -14.24
N ASP A 268 -28.87 15.00 -14.40
CA ASP A 268 -29.90 14.33 -15.19
C ASP A 268 -29.52 14.15 -16.67
N LYS A 269 -28.54 14.93 -17.17
CA LYS A 269 -28.01 14.89 -18.53
C LYS A 269 -26.69 14.12 -18.66
N GLU A 270 -26.11 13.69 -17.55
CA GLU A 270 -24.83 12.98 -17.49
C GLU A 270 -24.98 11.50 -17.85
N ASP A 271 -23.85 10.82 -17.89
CA ASP A 271 -23.80 9.37 -18.13
C ASP A 271 -24.36 8.54 -16.96
N THR A 272 -24.46 7.24 -17.18
CA THR A 272 -25.01 6.29 -16.19
C THR A 272 -24.19 6.25 -14.90
N ALA A 273 -22.87 6.44 -14.96
CA ALA A 273 -21.99 6.40 -13.79
C ALA A 273 -22.28 7.58 -12.84
N PHE A 274 -22.45 8.79 -13.37
CA PHE A 274 -22.84 9.95 -12.57
C PHE A 274 -24.28 9.80 -12.06
N LYS A 275 -25.20 9.36 -12.90
CA LYS A 275 -26.61 9.14 -12.50
C LYS A 275 -26.78 8.18 -11.33
N SER A 276 -25.92 7.19 -11.19
CA SER A 276 -25.94 6.25 -10.06
C SER A 276 -25.69 6.94 -8.70
N GLN A 277 -25.07 8.11 -8.68
CA GLN A 277 -24.80 8.89 -7.47
C GLN A 277 -25.97 9.82 -7.07
N LEU A 278 -26.91 10.12 -7.98
CA LEU A 278 -28.01 11.07 -7.72
C LEU A 278 -28.85 10.73 -6.47
N PRO A 279 -29.16 9.46 -6.15
CA PRO A 279 -29.88 9.14 -4.92
C PRO A 279 -29.13 9.60 -3.67
N ASN A 280 -27.83 9.35 -3.59
CA ASN A 280 -26.98 9.76 -2.45
C ASN A 280 -26.86 11.30 -2.36
N MET A 281 -26.77 11.98 -3.50
CA MET A 281 -26.77 13.45 -3.54
C MET A 281 -28.06 14.04 -2.99
N ARG A 282 -29.21 13.44 -3.29
CA ARG A 282 -30.52 13.89 -2.77
C ARG A 282 -30.62 13.66 -1.27
N ILE A 283 -30.12 12.55 -0.75
CA ILE A 283 -30.07 12.29 0.69
C ILE A 283 -29.21 13.36 1.39
N ALA A 284 -27.97 13.58 0.91
CA ALA A 284 -27.08 14.60 1.47
C ALA A 284 -27.73 16.01 1.41
N LEU A 285 -28.39 16.35 0.30
CA LEU A 285 -29.12 17.63 0.18
C LEU A 285 -30.17 17.77 1.27
N THR A 286 -30.94 16.72 1.57
CA THR A 286 -31.97 16.74 2.62
C THR A 286 -31.34 16.93 4.00
N GLU A 287 -30.26 16.25 4.29
CA GLU A 287 -29.52 16.38 5.55
C GLU A 287 -28.96 17.80 5.75
N TRP A 288 -28.41 18.39 4.68
CA TRP A 288 -27.87 19.77 4.73
C TRP A 288 -28.97 20.80 4.90
N GLN A 289 -30.14 20.58 4.30
CA GLN A 289 -31.31 21.44 4.50
C GLN A 289 -31.75 21.44 5.97
N ALA A 290 -31.75 20.28 6.64
CA ALA A 290 -32.07 20.20 8.06
C ALA A 290 -31.03 20.87 8.98
N LYS A 291 -29.77 21.02 8.52
CA LYS A 291 -28.70 21.68 9.29
C LYS A 291 -28.54 23.17 9.00
N ALA A 292 -29.18 23.68 7.96
CA ALA A 292 -29.08 25.08 7.54
C ALA A 292 -30.03 25.99 8.36
N TYR A 293 -30.89 25.41 9.19
CA TYR A 293 -31.81 26.08 10.09
C TYR A 293 -31.46 25.73 11.56
#